data_60ec0fb7013cbb0a428d8665e04160b6
#
_entry.id   60ec0fb7013cbb0a428d8665e04160b6
#
_cell.length_a   1.000
_cell.length_b   1.000
_cell.length_c   1.000
_cell.angle_alpha   90.00
_cell.angle_beta   90.00
_cell.angle_gamma   90.00
#
_symmetry.space_group_name_H-M   'P 1'
#
loop_
_entity.id
_entity.type
_entity.pdbx_description
1 polymer ?
#
loop_
_entity_poly.entity_id
_entity_poly.type
_entity_poly.pdbx_seq_one_letter_code
_entity_poly.pdbx_strand_id
1 'polypeptide(L)'
;IAAAVDIWARGPAALPPPRHPRTPVLPVEGERNVLITSALPYVNNVPHLGNIIGCVLSADTFARYCRLRNWNTLFVCGTDEYGTATETRALEEGLSPQELCDRYHAVHADVYAWFRISFDHFGRTTTPQQTRIAQDIFQRLLARGFLLQDTLEQLRCESCGRYLADRFVEGTCPFCGYAEARGDQCDKCGKLINAVELKNPQCKLCRGTPVVTPTQHLFLDLPKLEGRLEAWLERTWAAGDWTANARHITRTWLRDGLKPRCITRDLTWGTPVPLDGFRDKVGPTRRPCRALPAGLTCSGVALPQVFYVWFDAPIGYLSITANYTDQWERWWKNPQQ
;
A
#
# COMPACT_ATOMS: atom_id res chain seq x y z
N ILE A 1 9.24 38.61 15.49
CA ILE A 1 10.41 38.72 16.35
C ILE A 1 9.99 39.41 17.66
N ALA A 2 9.33 40.57 17.66
CA ALA A 2 8.94 41.28 18.88
C ALA A 2 8.10 40.44 19.87
N ALA A 3 7.08 39.72 19.38
CA ALA A 3 6.26 38.81 20.19
C ALA A 3 7.09 37.64 20.80
N ALA A 4 8.08 37.13 20.08
CA ALA A 4 8.96 36.08 20.60
C ALA A 4 9.89 36.63 21.71
N VAL A 5 10.41 37.84 21.55
CA VAL A 5 11.23 38.52 22.57
C VAL A 5 10.42 38.81 23.84
N ASP A 6 9.18 39.27 23.68
CA ASP A 6 8.27 39.50 24.82
C ASP A 6 7.96 38.21 25.58
N ILE A 7 7.65 37.11 24.88
CA ILE A 7 7.43 35.81 25.50
C ILE A 7 8.69 35.34 26.25
N TRP A 8 9.86 35.51 25.61
CA TRP A 8 11.14 35.15 26.24
C TRP A 8 11.42 35.95 27.51
N ALA A 9 11.16 37.23 27.46
CA ALA A 9 11.36 38.12 28.62
C ALA A 9 10.42 37.82 29.80
N ARG A 10 9.19 37.37 29.52
CA ARG A 10 8.21 36.99 30.54
C ARG A 10 8.41 35.57 31.08
N GLY A 11 9.25 34.76 30.40
CA GLY A 11 9.58 33.40 30.80
C GLY A 11 8.40 32.40 30.71
N PRO A 12 8.48 31.26 31.44
CA PRO A 12 7.49 30.19 31.35
C PRO A 12 6.05 30.61 31.67
N ALA A 13 5.87 31.63 32.51
CA ALA A 13 4.54 32.12 32.85
C ALA A 13 3.77 32.77 31.69
N ALA A 14 4.48 33.15 30.62
CA ALA A 14 3.88 33.69 29.41
C ALA A 14 3.42 32.61 28.41
N LEU A 15 3.79 31.36 28.66
CA LEU A 15 3.39 30.26 27.80
C LEU A 15 1.98 29.77 28.16
N PRO A 16 1.17 29.41 27.16
CA PRO A 16 -0.11 28.76 27.44
C PRO A 16 0.13 27.43 28.16
N PRO A 17 -0.78 27.02 29.04
CA PRO A 17 -0.67 25.72 29.70
C PRO A 17 -0.57 24.60 28.68
N PRO A 18 0.22 23.52 28.96
CA PRO A 18 0.32 22.39 28.08
C PRO A 18 -1.05 21.79 27.79
N ARG A 19 -1.31 21.51 26.52
CA ARG A 19 -2.52 20.82 26.14
C ARG A 19 -2.46 19.37 26.63
N HIS A 20 -3.51 18.93 27.30
CA HIS A 20 -3.73 17.53 27.61
C HIS A 20 -4.62 16.93 26.51
N PRO A 21 -4.08 16.09 25.62
CA PRO A 21 -4.87 15.50 24.53
C PRO A 21 -5.98 14.61 25.11
N ARG A 22 -7.17 14.74 24.56
CA ARG A 22 -8.27 13.81 24.85
C ARG A 22 -8.08 12.56 24.00
N THR A 23 -8.36 11.40 24.53
CA THR A 23 -8.34 10.14 23.78
C THR A 23 -9.78 9.72 23.46
N PRO A 24 -10.13 9.50 22.17
CA PRO A 24 -9.30 9.70 20.97
C PRO A 24 -9.05 11.18 20.65
N VAL A 25 -7.89 11.48 20.04
CA VAL A 25 -7.58 12.81 19.50
C VAL A 25 -8.46 13.04 18.27
N LEU A 26 -9.36 14.02 18.37
CA LEU A 26 -10.27 14.39 17.28
C LEU A 26 -10.01 15.84 16.87
N PRO A 27 -10.30 16.22 15.62
CA PRO A 27 -10.22 17.60 15.19
C PRO A 27 -11.15 18.49 16.01
N VAL A 28 -10.66 19.69 16.36
CA VAL A 28 -11.40 20.70 17.11
C VAL A 28 -11.58 21.92 16.21
N GLU A 29 -12.82 22.39 16.09
CA GLU A 29 -13.14 23.59 15.31
C GLU A 29 -12.47 24.82 15.90
N GLY A 30 -11.92 25.68 15.04
CA GLY A 30 -11.19 26.88 15.44
C GLY A 30 -9.77 26.66 15.97
N GLU A 31 -9.31 25.42 16.06
CA GLU A 31 -7.93 25.09 16.45
C GLU A 31 -7.09 24.65 15.23
N ARG A 32 -5.78 24.76 15.36
CA ARG A 32 -4.88 24.17 14.38
C ARG A 32 -4.81 22.66 14.58
N ASN A 33 -5.45 21.92 13.69
CA ASN A 33 -5.46 20.46 13.66
C ASN A 33 -4.36 19.97 12.73
N VAL A 34 -3.54 19.02 13.18
CA VAL A 34 -2.42 18.45 12.43
C VAL A 34 -2.50 16.93 12.45
N LEU A 35 -2.77 16.35 11.30
CA LEU A 35 -2.67 14.90 11.10
C LEU A 35 -1.30 14.59 10.51
N ILE A 36 -0.53 13.76 11.20
CA ILE A 36 0.80 13.33 10.77
C ILE A 36 0.74 11.85 10.47
N THR A 37 1.25 11.50 9.29
CA THR A 37 1.46 10.13 8.86
C THR A 37 2.91 9.94 8.46
N SER A 38 3.41 8.71 8.60
CA SER A 38 4.70 8.31 8.06
C SER A 38 4.52 7.09 7.15
N ALA A 39 5.45 6.84 6.23
CA ALA A 39 5.35 5.72 5.33
C ALA A 39 5.17 4.41 6.10
N LEU A 40 4.26 3.57 5.61
CA LEU A 40 3.99 2.26 6.20
C LEU A 40 5.05 1.27 5.71
N PRO A 41 5.92 0.73 6.59
CA PRO A 41 6.89 -0.27 6.18
C PRO A 41 6.22 -1.60 5.82
N TYR A 42 6.80 -2.31 4.86
CA TYR A 42 6.45 -3.70 4.60
C TYR A 42 6.93 -4.62 5.71
N VAL A 43 6.13 -5.64 6.02
CA VAL A 43 6.42 -6.64 7.06
C VAL A 43 7.17 -7.87 6.54
N ASN A 44 8.01 -7.70 5.56
CA ASN A 44 8.83 -8.76 4.98
C ASN A 44 10.28 -8.77 5.50
N ASN A 45 10.64 -7.83 6.36
CA ASN A 45 11.97 -7.72 6.96
C ASN A 45 11.95 -6.84 8.22
N VAL A 46 13.07 -6.86 8.98
CA VAL A 46 13.29 -5.92 10.09
C VAL A 46 13.43 -4.47 9.57
N PRO A 47 13.07 -3.45 10.36
CA PRO A 47 13.25 -2.07 9.95
C PRO A 47 14.74 -1.73 9.79
N HIS A 48 15.07 -1.06 8.71
CA HIS A 48 16.41 -0.53 8.46
C HIS A 48 16.47 0.99 8.75
N LEU A 49 17.66 1.57 8.74
CA LEU A 49 17.87 3.00 9.05
C LEU A 49 16.98 3.95 8.22
N GLY A 50 16.68 3.63 6.94
CA GLY A 50 15.80 4.42 6.10
C GLY A 50 14.36 4.47 6.62
N ASN A 51 13.85 3.36 7.16
CA ASN A 51 12.52 3.33 7.78
C ASN A 51 12.47 4.16 9.07
N ILE A 52 13.59 4.28 9.77
CA ILE A 52 13.67 4.95 11.07
C ILE A 52 13.97 6.43 10.87
N ILE A 53 15.17 6.78 10.39
CA ILE A 53 15.65 8.16 10.34
C ILE A 53 14.86 9.00 9.33
N GLY A 54 14.72 8.50 8.11
CA GLY A 54 14.05 9.23 7.02
C GLY A 54 12.52 9.20 7.05
N CYS A 55 11.92 8.44 7.97
CA CYS A 55 10.49 8.20 8.00
C CYS A 55 9.91 8.45 9.40
N VAL A 56 9.87 7.43 10.28
CA VAL A 56 9.13 7.53 11.54
C VAL A 56 9.73 8.54 12.52
N LEU A 57 11.06 8.65 12.60
CA LEU A 57 11.74 9.58 13.51
C LEU A 57 11.57 11.03 13.05
N SER A 58 11.62 11.30 11.76
CA SER A 58 11.37 12.66 11.25
C SER A 58 9.92 13.09 11.50
N ALA A 59 8.96 12.19 11.31
CA ALA A 59 7.55 12.44 11.62
C ALA A 59 7.32 12.63 13.13
N ASP A 60 7.97 11.83 13.98
CA ASP A 60 7.90 11.97 15.44
C ASP A 60 8.46 13.31 15.92
N THR A 61 9.59 13.74 15.36
CA THR A 61 10.18 15.05 15.68
C THR A 61 9.20 16.18 15.37
N PHE A 62 8.54 16.12 14.23
CA PHE A 62 7.51 17.10 13.87
C PHE A 62 6.26 16.99 14.75
N ALA A 63 5.82 15.77 15.09
CA ALA A 63 4.70 15.56 16.00
C ALA A 63 4.96 16.16 17.40
N ARG A 64 6.17 15.95 17.92
CA ARG A 64 6.60 16.57 19.20
C ARG A 64 6.64 18.09 19.11
N TYR A 65 7.16 18.64 18.02
CA TYR A 65 7.13 20.08 17.79
C TYR A 65 5.69 20.62 17.78
N CYS A 66 4.77 19.99 17.06
CA CYS A 66 3.37 20.39 17.00
C CYS A 66 2.72 20.38 18.40
N ARG A 67 2.98 19.32 19.19
CA ARG A 67 2.48 19.21 20.55
C ARG A 67 3.06 20.27 21.49
N LEU A 68 4.37 20.58 21.37
CA LEU A 68 5.01 21.68 22.09
C LEU A 68 4.43 23.06 21.71
N ARG A 69 3.93 23.20 20.47
CA ARG A 69 3.20 24.39 20.02
C ARG A 69 1.73 24.41 20.47
N ASN A 70 1.30 23.45 21.27
CA ASN A 70 -0.09 23.25 21.67
C ASN A 70 -1.08 23.05 20.51
N TRP A 71 -0.61 22.61 19.33
CA TRP A 71 -1.48 22.27 18.21
C TRP A 71 -2.17 20.92 18.46
N ASN A 72 -3.41 20.80 18.01
CA ASN A 72 -4.15 19.55 18.09
C ASN A 72 -3.58 18.53 17.12
N THR A 73 -2.81 17.57 17.61
CA THR A 73 -1.95 16.72 16.78
C THR A 73 -2.32 15.25 16.94
N LEU A 74 -2.61 14.59 15.82
CA LEU A 74 -2.74 13.14 15.73
C LEU A 74 -1.59 12.59 14.88
N PHE A 75 -0.81 11.66 15.43
CA PHE A 75 0.27 10.97 14.72
C PHE A 75 -0.03 9.47 14.61
N VAL A 76 -0.30 8.99 13.40
CA VAL A 76 -0.57 7.59 13.10
C VAL A 76 0.44 7.02 12.14
N CYS A 77 0.80 5.76 12.37
CA CYS A 77 1.60 4.94 11.47
C CYS A 77 1.15 3.49 11.61
N GLY A 78 1.79 2.58 10.89
CA GLY A 78 1.51 1.15 10.99
C GLY A 78 2.32 0.38 9.96
N THR A 79 1.94 -0.87 9.72
CA THR A 79 2.59 -1.76 8.77
C THR A 79 1.72 -1.99 7.53
N ASP A 80 2.36 -1.99 6.35
CA ASP A 80 1.77 -2.43 5.08
C ASP A 80 2.01 -3.93 4.93
N GLU A 81 0.94 -4.71 4.98
CA GLU A 81 1.00 -6.15 5.17
C GLU A 81 0.60 -6.95 3.93
N TYR A 82 -0.07 -6.33 2.97
CA TYR A 82 -0.49 -6.98 1.75
C TYR A 82 0.61 -6.97 0.66
N GLY A 83 0.40 -7.76 -0.38
CA GLY A 83 1.25 -7.81 -1.57
C GLY A 83 2.17 -9.01 -1.66
N THR A 84 2.75 -9.16 -2.85
CA THR A 84 3.57 -10.31 -3.24
C THR A 84 4.85 -10.46 -2.43
N ALA A 85 5.43 -9.37 -1.95
CA ALA A 85 6.66 -9.42 -1.15
C ALA A 85 6.43 -10.16 0.18
N THR A 86 5.31 -9.89 0.85
CA THR A 86 4.91 -10.57 2.09
C THR A 86 4.59 -12.04 1.83
N GLU A 87 3.80 -12.34 0.78
CA GLU A 87 3.45 -13.73 0.44
C GLU A 87 4.68 -14.55 0.08
N THR A 88 5.63 -13.99 -0.72
CA THR A 88 6.87 -14.67 -1.08
C THR A 88 7.71 -14.97 0.17
N ARG A 89 7.86 -13.97 1.05
CA ARG A 89 8.64 -14.14 2.27
C ARG A 89 8.03 -15.17 3.23
N ALA A 90 6.71 -15.19 3.34
CA ALA A 90 6.00 -16.18 4.14
C ALA A 90 6.28 -17.61 3.64
N LEU A 91 6.24 -17.81 2.32
CA LEU A 91 6.57 -19.11 1.72
C LEU A 91 8.04 -19.51 1.95
N GLU A 92 8.99 -18.57 1.84
CA GLU A 92 10.41 -18.81 2.11
C GLU A 92 10.66 -19.23 3.57
N GLU A 93 9.91 -18.68 4.52
CA GLU A 93 10.02 -18.99 5.95
C GLU A 93 9.11 -20.15 6.41
N GLY A 94 8.29 -20.72 5.51
CA GLY A 94 7.35 -21.81 5.84
C GLY A 94 6.21 -21.36 6.74
N LEU A 95 5.85 -20.07 6.69
CA LEU A 95 4.78 -19.44 7.47
C LEU A 95 3.57 -19.11 6.59
N SER A 96 2.41 -18.95 7.20
CA SER A 96 1.32 -18.25 6.55
C SER A 96 1.63 -16.74 6.43
N PRO A 97 1.05 -16.02 5.46
CA PRO A 97 1.22 -14.57 5.38
C PRO A 97 0.81 -13.83 6.65
N GLN A 98 -0.23 -14.31 7.34
CA GLN A 98 -0.69 -13.71 8.59
C GLN A 98 0.34 -13.87 9.72
N GLU A 99 0.88 -15.07 9.92
CA GLU A 99 1.93 -15.32 10.92
C GLU A 99 3.19 -14.50 10.67
N LEU A 100 3.59 -14.35 9.39
CA LEU A 100 4.70 -13.47 9.02
C LEU A 100 4.40 -12.02 9.41
N CYS A 101 3.21 -11.52 9.06
CA CYS A 101 2.77 -10.16 9.38
C CYS A 101 2.75 -9.93 10.90
N ASP A 102 2.19 -10.84 11.66
CA ASP A 102 2.11 -10.75 13.13
C ASP A 102 3.51 -10.65 13.75
N ARG A 103 4.43 -11.48 13.27
CA ARG A 103 5.82 -11.48 13.73
C ARG A 103 6.54 -10.16 13.43
N TYR A 104 6.53 -9.72 12.17
CA TYR A 104 7.28 -8.53 11.78
C TYR A 104 6.61 -7.23 12.23
N HIS A 105 5.28 -7.21 12.33
CA HIS A 105 4.57 -6.09 12.96
C HIS A 105 5.05 -5.85 14.40
N ALA A 106 5.17 -6.93 15.19
CA ALA A 106 5.70 -6.85 16.56
C ALA A 106 7.16 -6.34 16.57
N VAL A 107 8.02 -6.87 15.68
CA VAL A 107 9.42 -6.41 15.57
C VAL A 107 9.49 -4.91 15.24
N HIS A 108 8.68 -4.41 14.30
CA HIS A 108 8.63 -2.98 13.98
C HIS A 108 8.16 -2.17 15.18
N ALA A 109 7.11 -2.61 15.88
CA ALA A 109 6.59 -1.93 17.07
C ALA A 109 7.65 -1.83 18.18
N ASP A 110 8.38 -2.93 18.44
CA ASP A 110 9.43 -2.98 19.47
C ASP A 110 10.60 -2.05 19.13
N VAL A 111 11.06 -2.05 17.86
CA VAL A 111 12.14 -1.16 17.42
C VAL A 111 11.72 0.30 17.54
N TYR A 112 10.50 0.64 17.14
CA TYR A 112 10.01 2.02 17.25
C TYR A 112 9.77 2.44 18.70
N ALA A 113 9.34 1.54 19.56
CA ALA A 113 9.29 1.77 21.00
C ALA A 113 10.67 2.03 21.60
N TRP A 114 11.71 1.28 21.16
CA TRP A 114 13.09 1.51 21.58
C TRP A 114 13.59 2.92 21.18
N PHE A 115 13.23 3.41 19.99
CA PHE A 115 13.47 4.79 19.56
C PHE A 115 12.55 5.82 20.23
N ARG A 116 11.63 5.38 21.10
CA ARG A 116 10.64 6.24 21.78
C ARG A 116 9.79 7.06 20.81
N ILE A 117 9.44 6.48 19.67
CA ILE A 117 8.51 7.11 18.73
C ILE A 117 7.14 7.24 19.39
N SER A 118 6.58 8.44 19.40
CA SER A 118 5.38 8.79 20.15
C SER A 118 4.12 8.76 19.28
N PHE A 119 3.84 7.63 18.62
CA PHE A 119 2.58 7.44 17.91
C PHE A 119 1.38 7.58 18.86
N ASP A 120 0.29 8.19 18.39
CA ASP A 120 -1.02 8.02 19.02
C ASP A 120 -1.62 6.66 18.67
N HIS A 121 -1.29 6.13 17.49
CA HIS A 121 -1.65 4.78 17.08
C HIS A 121 -0.64 4.21 16.09
N PHE A 122 -0.18 2.99 16.37
CA PHE A 122 0.61 2.17 15.44
C PHE A 122 -0.23 0.95 15.06
N GLY A 123 -0.81 0.99 13.86
CA GLY A 123 -1.77 0.01 13.37
C GLY A 123 -1.21 -0.90 12.28
N ARG A 124 -2.11 -1.49 11.50
CA ARG A 124 -1.78 -2.42 10.42
C ARG A 124 -2.85 -2.38 9.33
N THR A 125 -2.51 -2.82 8.11
CA THR A 125 -3.44 -2.82 6.99
C THR A 125 -4.31 -4.08 6.89
N THR A 126 -3.94 -5.22 7.50
CA THR A 126 -4.73 -6.45 7.51
C THR A 126 -5.91 -6.39 8.49
N THR A 127 -6.84 -5.48 8.25
CA THR A 127 -7.98 -5.22 9.14
C THR A 127 -9.31 -5.12 8.37
N PRO A 128 -10.44 -5.37 9.04
CA PRO A 128 -11.76 -5.17 8.45
C PRO A 128 -11.99 -3.73 7.96
N GLN A 129 -11.39 -2.74 8.63
CA GLN A 129 -11.47 -1.33 8.24
C GLN A 129 -10.80 -1.09 6.89
N GLN A 130 -9.62 -1.66 6.66
CA GLN A 130 -8.93 -1.59 5.38
C GLN A 130 -9.82 -2.17 4.27
N THR A 131 -10.32 -3.37 4.46
CA THR A 131 -11.18 -4.04 3.48
C THR A 131 -12.40 -3.18 3.15
N ARG A 132 -13.12 -2.69 4.16
CA ARG A 132 -14.32 -1.87 3.98
C ARG A 132 -14.04 -0.58 3.23
N ILE A 133 -12.99 0.17 3.62
CA ILE A 133 -12.68 1.46 3.02
C ILE A 133 -12.17 1.28 1.59
N ALA A 134 -11.30 0.30 1.34
CA ALA A 134 -10.79 0.02 0.01
C ALA A 134 -11.90 -0.40 -0.95
N GLN A 135 -12.83 -1.26 -0.50
CA GLN A 135 -13.98 -1.67 -1.28
C GLN A 135 -14.97 -0.51 -1.53
N ASP A 136 -15.22 0.37 -0.57
CA ASP A 136 -16.05 1.58 -0.76
C ASP A 136 -15.46 2.51 -1.82
N ILE A 137 -14.14 2.77 -1.75
CA ILE A 137 -13.44 3.58 -2.75
C ILE A 137 -13.55 2.93 -4.13
N PHE A 138 -13.31 1.63 -4.23
CA PHE A 138 -13.43 0.88 -5.47
C PHE A 138 -14.84 1.00 -6.07
N GLN A 139 -15.88 0.75 -5.28
CA GLN A 139 -17.27 0.83 -5.75
C GLN A 139 -17.65 2.24 -6.24
N ARG A 140 -17.15 3.27 -5.58
CA ARG A 140 -17.34 4.67 -6.02
C ARG A 140 -16.62 4.97 -7.33
N LEU A 141 -15.42 4.44 -7.54
CA LEU A 141 -14.69 4.56 -8.81
C LEU A 141 -15.43 3.81 -9.93
N LEU A 142 -15.90 2.61 -9.66
CA LEU A 142 -16.70 1.80 -10.60
C LEU A 142 -17.98 2.52 -11.00
N ALA A 143 -18.77 2.99 -10.05
CA ALA A 143 -20.03 3.69 -10.28
C ALA A 143 -19.84 4.99 -11.10
N ARG A 144 -18.67 5.62 -11.01
CA ARG A 144 -18.34 6.85 -11.74
C ARG A 144 -17.64 6.61 -13.08
N GLY A 145 -17.46 5.35 -13.49
CA GLY A 145 -16.87 4.99 -14.78
C GLY A 145 -15.36 5.25 -14.89
N PHE A 146 -14.65 5.23 -13.76
CA PHE A 146 -13.18 5.39 -13.73
C PHE A 146 -12.42 4.07 -13.76
N LEU A 147 -13.11 2.95 -13.96
CA LEU A 147 -12.47 1.64 -14.09
C LEU A 147 -12.63 1.11 -15.50
N LEU A 148 -11.57 0.47 -16.00
CA LEU A 148 -11.53 -0.24 -17.26
C LEU A 148 -11.28 -1.72 -16.97
N GLN A 149 -11.80 -2.59 -17.84
CA GLN A 149 -11.49 -4.00 -17.83
C GLN A 149 -10.65 -4.33 -19.07
N ASP A 150 -9.53 -5.02 -18.86
CA ASP A 150 -8.65 -5.44 -19.93
C ASP A 150 -8.00 -6.79 -19.61
N THR A 151 -7.44 -7.42 -20.62
CA THR A 151 -6.78 -8.73 -20.52
C THR A 151 -5.28 -8.54 -20.47
N LEU A 152 -4.65 -9.15 -19.46
CA LEU A 152 -3.19 -9.24 -19.35
C LEU A 152 -2.73 -10.67 -19.57
N GLU A 153 -1.61 -10.82 -20.24
CA GLU A 153 -0.88 -12.07 -20.27
C GLU A 153 -0.05 -12.21 -18.99
N GLN A 154 -0.22 -13.33 -18.30
CA GLN A 154 0.53 -13.65 -17.08
C GLN A 154 1.09 -15.06 -17.14
N LEU A 155 2.18 -15.28 -16.44
CA LEU A 155 2.75 -16.61 -16.28
C LEU A 155 1.95 -17.41 -15.24
N ARG A 156 1.55 -18.63 -15.58
CA ARG A 156 0.87 -19.57 -14.69
C ARG A 156 1.69 -20.84 -14.55
N CYS A 157 1.94 -21.24 -13.31
CA CYS A 157 2.52 -22.54 -13.01
C CYS A 157 1.41 -23.60 -12.92
N GLU A 158 1.40 -24.56 -13.83
CA GLU A 158 0.41 -25.64 -13.81
C GLU A 158 0.62 -26.60 -12.66
N SER A 159 1.88 -26.89 -12.30
CA SER A 159 2.23 -27.77 -11.19
C SER A 159 1.81 -27.21 -9.83
N CYS A 160 1.95 -25.88 -9.63
CA CYS A 160 1.52 -25.20 -8.39
C CYS A 160 0.06 -24.75 -8.45
N GLY A 161 -0.61 -24.83 -9.61
CA GLY A 161 -2.01 -24.44 -9.79
C GLY A 161 -2.27 -22.94 -9.63
N ARG A 162 -1.23 -22.07 -9.78
CA ARG A 162 -1.33 -20.64 -9.48
C ARG A 162 -0.73 -19.75 -10.55
N TYR A 163 -1.23 -18.52 -10.65
CA TYR A 163 -0.55 -17.46 -11.39
C TYR A 163 0.72 -17.03 -10.63
N LEU A 164 1.76 -16.71 -11.38
CA LEU A 164 3.04 -16.27 -10.84
C LEU A 164 3.08 -14.75 -10.89
N ALA A 165 2.94 -14.12 -9.73
CA ALA A 165 3.28 -12.72 -9.60
C ALA A 165 4.79 -12.53 -9.79
N ASP A 166 5.20 -11.31 -10.10
CA ASP A 166 6.53 -10.94 -10.58
C ASP A 166 7.71 -11.55 -9.79
N ARG A 167 7.54 -11.75 -8.49
CA ARG A 167 8.57 -12.32 -7.60
C ARG A 167 8.53 -13.84 -7.46
N PHE A 168 7.52 -14.48 -8.01
CA PHE A 168 7.41 -15.95 -8.06
C PHE A 168 7.98 -16.56 -9.33
N VAL A 169 8.53 -15.74 -10.23
CA VAL A 169 9.17 -16.16 -11.45
C VAL A 169 10.59 -15.60 -11.54
N GLU A 170 11.49 -16.41 -12.07
CA GLU A 170 12.84 -16.00 -12.43
C GLU A 170 13.18 -16.56 -13.82
N GLY A 171 14.11 -15.92 -14.50
CA GLY A 171 14.53 -16.33 -15.82
C GLY A 171 15.63 -15.45 -16.37
N THR A 172 15.99 -15.65 -17.63
CA THR A 172 17.05 -14.88 -18.26
C THR A 172 16.52 -13.51 -18.71
N CYS A 173 17.21 -12.44 -18.28
CA CYS A 173 16.89 -11.09 -18.68
C CYS A 173 16.99 -10.92 -20.20
N PRO A 174 15.94 -10.42 -20.89
CA PRO A 174 15.97 -10.22 -22.33
C PRO A 174 16.99 -9.16 -22.77
N PHE A 175 17.37 -8.23 -21.88
CA PHE A 175 18.24 -7.09 -22.19
C PHE A 175 19.72 -7.37 -21.97
N CYS A 176 20.10 -8.02 -20.86
CA CYS A 176 21.51 -8.20 -20.49
C CYS A 176 21.96 -9.67 -20.36
N GLY A 177 21.05 -10.64 -20.53
CA GLY A 177 21.38 -12.07 -20.45
C GLY A 177 21.63 -12.60 -19.04
N TYR A 178 21.33 -11.83 -17.99
CA TYR A 178 21.44 -12.30 -16.61
C TYR A 178 20.43 -13.42 -16.34
N ALA A 179 20.90 -14.57 -15.87
CA ALA A 179 20.11 -15.81 -15.80
C ALA A 179 19.07 -15.86 -14.66
N GLU A 180 19.24 -15.04 -13.63
CA GLU A 180 18.40 -15.03 -12.42
C GLU A 180 17.59 -13.73 -12.29
N ALA A 181 17.19 -13.14 -13.42
CA ALA A 181 16.38 -11.94 -13.42
C ALA A 181 14.96 -12.23 -12.93
N ARG A 182 14.42 -11.33 -12.10
CA ARG A 182 13.03 -11.39 -11.62
C ARG A 182 12.06 -10.85 -12.65
N GLY A 183 10.79 -11.17 -12.48
CA GLY A 183 9.75 -10.79 -13.44
C GLY A 183 9.34 -9.31 -13.42
N ASP A 184 9.85 -8.51 -12.47
CA ASP A 184 9.57 -7.07 -12.34
C ASP A 184 10.75 -6.18 -12.75
N GLN A 185 11.96 -6.58 -12.37
CA GLN A 185 13.17 -5.81 -12.61
C GLN A 185 14.40 -6.72 -12.60
N CYS A 186 15.33 -6.46 -13.50
CA CYS A 186 16.60 -7.18 -13.53
C CYS A 186 17.54 -6.61 -12.46
N ASP A 187 17.97 -7.45 -11.52
CA ASP A 187 18.90 -7.07 -10.44
C ASP A 187 20.29 -6.64 -10.97
N LYS A 188 20.68 -7.07 -12.18
CA LYS A 188 21.99 -6.75 -12.79
C LYS A 188 22.00 -5.44 -13.58
N CYS A 189 21.01 -5.22 -14.45
CA CYS A 189 20.97 -4.03 -15.32
C CYS A 189 19.96 -2.98 -14.90
N GLY A 190 19.14 -3.25 -13.87
CA GLY A 190 18.15 -2.31 -13.33
C GLY A 190 16.94 -2.04 -14.22
N LYS A 191 16.86 -2.64 -15.41
CA LYS A 191 15.73 -2.44 -16.33
C LYS A 191 14.48 -3.14 -15.81
N LEU A 192 13.34 -2.45 -15.95
CA LEU A 192 12.03 -3.05 -15.74
C LEU A 192 11.77 -4.11 -16.81
N ILE A 193 11.20 -5.23 -16.40
CA ILE A 193 10.87 -6.38 -17.24
C ILE A 193 9.41 -6.73 -16.96
N ASN A 194 8.68 -7.11 -18.01
CA ASN A 194 7.43 -7.84 -17.81
C ASN A 194 7.77 -9.33 -17.67
N ALA A 195 7.19 -10.02 -16.70
CA ALA A 195 7.48 -11.43 -16.42
C ALA A 195 7.36 -12.35 -17.65
N VAL A 196 6.43 -12.04 -18.57
CA VAL A 196 6.24 -12.80 -19.82
C VAL A 196 7.37 -12.61 -20.83
N GLU A 197 8.20 -11.58 -20.68
CA GLU A 197 9.35 -11.28 -21.56
C GLU A 197 10.63 -12.03 -21.14
N LEU A 198 10.64 -12.62 -19.92
CA LEU A 198 11.77 -13.43 -19.47
C LEU A 198 12.01 -14.60 -20.43
N LYS A 199 13.27 -14.83 -20.76
CA LYS A 199 13.67 -16.05 -21.49
C LYS A 199 13.84 -17.19 -20.50
N ASN A 200 13.36 -18.38 -20.86
CA ASN A 200 13.40 -19.58 -20.02
C ASN A 200 12.83 -19.32 -18.60
N PRO A 201 11.60 -18.80 -18.47
CA PRO A 201 11.04 -18.51 -17.17
C PRO A 201 10.84 -19.78 -16.34
N GLN A 202 11.10 -19.70 -15.05
CA GLN A 202 10.93 -20.80 -14.10
C GLN A 202 10.12 -20.35 -12.89
N CYS A 203 9.24 -21.20 -12.43
CA CYS A 203 8.54 -21.00 -11.15
C CYS A 203 9.53 -21.15 -9.99
N LYS A 204 9.64 -20.13 -9.14
CA LYS A 204 10.56 -20.18 -7.98
C LYS A 204 10.19 -21.26 -6.96
N LEU A 205 8.93 -21.72 -6.92
CA LEU A 205 8.47 -22.72 -5.94
C LEU A 205 8.81 -24.14 -6.37
N CYS A 206 8.51 -24.51 -7.62
CA CYS A 206 8.65 -25.89 -8.08
C CYS A 206 9.68 -26.06 -9.20
N ARG A 207 10.32 -24.97 -9.65
CA ARG A 207 11.28 -24.95 -10.77
C ARG A 207 10.70 -25.37 -12.13
N GLY A 208 9.39 -25.62 -12.20
CA GLY A 208 8.71 -25.95 -13.46
C GLY A 208 8.62 -24.75 -14.40
N THR A 209 8.52 -25.01 -15.68
CA THR A 209 8.31 -23.98 -16.71
C THR A 209 6.85 -23.51 -16.68
N PRO A 210 6.58 -22.23 -16.44
CA PRO A 210 5.23 -21.69 -16.46
C PRO A 210 4.75 -21.50 -17.91
N VAL A 211 3.42 -21.40 -18.06
CA VAL A 211 2.77 -21.12 -19.35
C VAL A 211 2.18 -19.72 -19.33
N VAL A 212 2.22 -19.03 -20.47
CA VAL A 212 1.56 -17.75 -20.64
C VAL A 212 0.05 -17.99 -20.73
N THR A 213 -0.71 -17.32 -19.89
CA THR A 213 -2.17 -17.47 -19.83
C THR A 213 -2.82 -16.09 -19.75
N PRO A 214 -3.78 -15.77 -20.63
CA PRO A 214 -4.51 -14.50 -20.55
C PRO A 214 -5.43 -14.50 -19.32
N THR A 215 -5.48 -13.37 -18.63
CA THR A 215 -6.33 -13.17 -17.47
C THR A 215 -6.92 -11.76 -17.47
N GLN A 216 -8.20 -11.65 -17.10
CA GLN A 216 -8.89 -10.36 -17.06
C GLN A 216 -8.57 -9.62 -15.76
N HIS A 217 -8.29 -8.34 -15.89
CA HIS A 217 -7.96 -7.45 -14.79
C HIS A 217 -8.73 -6.13 -14.88
N LEU A 218 -8.80 -5.45 -13.74
CA LEU A 218 -9.35 -4.10 -13.66
C LEU A 218 -8.22 -3.08 -13.60
N PHE A 219 -8.45 -1.96 -14.28
CA PHE A 219 -7.50 -0.84 -14.38
C PHE A 219 -8.17 0.43 -13.91
N LEU A 220 -7.46 1.24 -13.15
CA LEU A 220 -7.84 2.62 -12.88
C LEU A 220 -7.52 3.47 -14.12
N ASP A 221 -8.54 4.12 -14.68
CA ASP A 221 -8.45 5.01 -15.82
C ASP A 221 -7.90 6.39 -15.38
N LEU A 222 -6.60 6.41 -15.11
CA LEU A 222 -5.92 7.64 -14.67
C LEU A 222 -6.03 8.79 -15.66
N PRO A 223 -6.00 8.59 -17.01
CA PRO A 223 -6.23 9.66 -17.96
C PRO A 223 -7.54 10.44 -17.73
N LYS A 224 -8.63 9.77 -17.36
CA LYS A 224 -9.90 10.47 -17.03
C LYS A 224 -9.81 11.33 -15.78
N LEU A 225 -8.85 11.09 -14.91
CA LEU A 225 -8.64 11.84 -13.66
C LEU A 225 -7.63 12.96 -13.81
N GLU A 226 -6.82 12.98 -14.89
CA GLU A 226 -5.66 13.86 -15.07
C GLU A 226 -6.02 15.33 -14.94
N GLY A 227 -6.99 15.83 -15.69
CA GLY A 227 -7.36 17.26 -15.63
C GLY A 227 -7.93 17.67 -14.25
N ARG A 228 -8.62 16.78 -13.55
CA ARG A 228 -9.06 17.06 -12.16
C ARG A 228 -7.89 17.07 -11.19
N LEU A 229 -6.92 16.20 -11.40
CA LEU A 229 -5.70 16.13 -10.60
C LEU A 229 -4.86 17.40 -10.80
N GLU A 230 -4.66 17.85 -12.03
CA GLU A 230 -3.95 19.10 -12.34
C GLU A 230 -4.59 20.31 -11.64
N ALA A 231 -5.89 20.48 -11.79
CA ALA A 231 -6.61 21.58 -11.13
C ALA A 231 -6.54 21.51 -9.59
N TRP A 232 -6.50 20.32 -9.02
CA TRP A 232 -6.30 20.14 -7.57
C TRP A 232 -4.87 20.49 -7.15
N LEU A 233 -3.86 20.05 -7.91
CA LEU A 233 -2.45 20.31 -7.66
C LEU A 233 -2.12 21.81 -7.70
N GLU A 234 -2.65 22.54 -8.69
CA GLU A 234 -2.45 23.99 -8.79
C GLU A 234 -2.93 24.70 -7.52
N ARG A 235 -4.12 24.35 -7.04
CA ARG A 235 -4.65 24.95 -5.80
C ARG A 235 -3.82 24.57 -4.57
N THR A 236 -3.45 23.31 -4.42
CA THR A 236 -2.73 22.82 -3.24
C THR A 236 -1.27 23.27 -3.23
N TRP A 237 -0.63 23.43 -4.39
CA TRP A 237 0.73 23.96 -4.48
C TRP A 237 0.80 25.45 -4.14
N ALA A 238 -0.26 26.20 -4.42
CA ALA A 238 -0.33 27.61 -4.04
C ALA A 238 -0.54 27.79 -2.53
N ALA A 239 -1.28 26.88 -1.88
CA ALA A 239 -1.64 26.96 -0.47
C ALA A 239 -0.69 26.19 0.46
N GLY A 240 0.09 25.24 -0.03
CA GLY A 240 0.89 24.30 0.77
C GLY A 240 2.40 24.35 0.50
N ASP A 241 3.15 23.87 1.48
CA ASP A 241 4.62 23.80 1.43
C ASP A 241 5.11 22.48 0.81
N TRP A 242 4.74 22.24 -0.45
CA TRP A 242 5.23 21.07 -1.18
C TRP A 242 6.73 21.19 -1.47
N THR A 243 7.50 20.14 -1.21
CA THR A 243 8.92 20.12 -1.54
C THR A 243 9.14 20.28 -3.06
N ALA A 244 10.28 20.88 -3.43
CA ALA A 244 10.64 21.04 -4.86
C ALA A 244 10.71 19.68 -5.57
N ASN A 245 11.20 18.64 -4.89
CA ASN A 245 11.27 17.27 -5.42
C ASN A 245 9.88 16.68 -5.69
N ALA A 246 8.94 16.82 -4.75
CA ALA A 246 7.57 16.33 -4.94
C ALA A 246 6.90 17.03 -6.14
N ARG A 247 7.05 18.36 -6.26
CA ARG A 247 6.54 19.12 -7.40
C ARG A 247 7.17 18.68 -8.73
N HIS A 248 8.50 18.44 -8.73
CA HIS A 248 9.22 18.02 -9.93
C HIS A 248 8.75 16.65 -10.41
N ILE A 249 8.71 15.66 -9.52
CA ILE A 249 8.26 14.30 -9.86
C ILE A 249 6.82 14.32 -10.38
N THR A 250 5.92 15.03 -9.70
CA THR A 250 4.51 15.12 -10.12
C THR A 250 4.36 15.74 -11.50
N ARG A 251 5.07 16.84 -11.77
CA ARG A 251 5.07 17.48 -13.10
C ARG A 251 5.61 16.56 -14.20
N THR A 252 6.62 15.77 -13.90
CA THR A 252 7.17 14.80 -14.85
C THR A 252 6.13 13.76 -15.23
N TRP A 253 5.41 13.19 -14.26
CA TRP A 253 4.34 12.23 -14.53
C TRP A 253 3.21 12.80 -15.37
N LEU A 254 2.75 14.03 -15.07
CA LEU A 254 1.71 14.71 -15.85
C LEU A 254 2.16 15.05 -17.25
N ARG A 255 3.39 15.57 -17.42
CA ARG A 255 3.96 15.89 -18.73
C ARG A 255 4.07 14.66 -19.63
N ASP A 256 4.43 13.49 -19.06
CA ASP A 256 4.59 12.25 -19.80
C ASP A 256 3.23 11.56 -20.08
N GLY A 257 2.14 12.09 -19.50
CA GLY A 257 0.77 11.63 -19.60
C GLY A 257 0.49 10.41 -18.72
N LEU A 258 -0.59 10.45 -17.97
CA LEU A 258 -1.02 9.33 -17.15
C LEU A 258 -1.58 8.20 -18.02
N LYS A 259 -1.32 6.95 -17.64
CA LYS A 259 -1.79 5.75 -18.35
C LYS A 259 -2.68 4.92 -17.43
N PRO A 260 -3.65 4.16 -17.97
CA PRO A 260 -4.42 3.20 -17.18
C PRO A 260 -3.50 2.27 -16.40
N ARG A 261 -3.82 2.02 -15.13
CA ARG A 261 -2.98 1.21 -14.27
C ARG A 261 -3.76 0.08 -13.63
N CYS A 262 -3.27 -1.14 -13.77
CA CYS A 262 -3.90 -2.34 -13.23
C CYS A 262 -4.01 -2.27 -11.70
N ILE A 263 -5.21 -2.54 -11.17
CA ILE A 263 -5.51 -2.48 -9.72
C ILE A 263 -5.84 -3.84 -9.12
N THR A 264 -5.77 -4.92 -9.87
CA THR A 264 -6.09 -6.28 -9.39
C THR A 264 -4.93 -7.25 -9.62
N ARG A 265 -4.89 -8.33 -8.83
CA ARG A 265 -3.94 -9.43 -8.97
C ARG A 265 -4.61 -10.76 -8.67
N ASP A 266 -4.23 -11.81 -9.40
CA ASP A 266 -4.63 -13.20 -9.16
C ASP A 266 -3.80 -13.79 -8.00
N LEU A 267 -4.12 -13.38 -6.78
CA LEU A 267 -3.46 -13.75 -5.53
C LEU A 267 -4.50 -14.05 -4.46
N THR A 268 -4.08 -14.71 -3.39
CA THR A 268 -4.93 -15.02 -2.24
C THR A 268 -4.74 -14.06 -1.07
N TRP A 269 -3.58 -13.42 -0.97
CA TRP A 269 -3.24 -12.49 0.10
C TRP A 269 -3.41 -11.04 -0.34
N GLY A 270 -4.48 -10.42 0.12
CA GLY A 270 -4.84 -9.04 -0.22
C GLY A 270 -6.30 -8.73 0.08
N THR A 271 -6.70 -7.50 -0.14
CA THR A 271 -8.09 -7.07 -0.03
C THR A 271 -8.92 -7.65 -1.19
N PRO A 272 -9.98 -8.42 -0.94
CA PRO A 272 -10.79 -9.03 -1.99
C PRO A 272 -11.49 -8.00 -2.88
N VAL A 273 -11.51 -8.21 -4.20
CA VAL A 273 -12.24 -7.37 -5.15
C VAL A 273 -13.75 -7.62 -5.01
N PRO A 274 -14.58 -6.60 -4.71
CA PRO A 274 -16.01 -6.76 -4.49
C PRO A 274 -16.82 -6.68 -5.80
N LEU A 275 -16.45 -7.48 -6.79
CA LEU A 275 -17.11 -7.53 -8.10
C LEU A 275 -17.27 -8.99 -8.55
N ASP A 276 -18.48 -9.34 -8.98
CA ASP A 276 -18.78 -10.66 -9.51
C ASP A 276 -17.90 -10.97 -10.72
N GLY A 277 -17.46 -12.22 -10.84
CA GLY A 277 -16.51 -12.63 -11.87
C GLY A 277 -15.03 -12.32 -11.56
N PHE A 278 -14.74 -11.48 -10.56
CA PHE A 278 -13.40 -11.23 -10.03
C PHE A 278 -13.23 -11.82 -8.63
N ARG A 279 -14.30 -11.84 -7.85
CA ARG A 279 -14.31 -12.43 -6.51
C ARG A 279 -14.14 -13.96 -6.53
N ASP A 280 -14.77 -14.62 -7.50
CA ASP A 280 -14.86 -16.08 -7.62
C ASP A 280 -14.37 -16.54 -9.00
N LYS A 281 -13.24 -16.01 -9.47
CA LYS A 281 -12.69 -16.31 -10.79
C LYS A 281 -12.30 -17.78 -10.89
N VAL A 282 -13.03 -18.54 -11.70
CA VAL A 282 -12.71 -19.93 -12.01
C VAL A 282 -11.60 -19.96 -13.05
N GLY A 283 -10.40 -20.39 -12.64
CA GLY A 283 -9.30 -20.61 -13.56
C GLY A 283 -9.64 -21.73 -14.58
N PRO A 284 -9.11 -21.67 -15.82
CA PRO A 284 -9.32 -22.72 -16.80
C PRO A 284 -8.71 -24.03 -16.31
N THR A 285 -9.57 -24.97 -15.92
CA THR A 285 -9.16 -26.33 -15.56
C THR A 285 -9.01 -27.16 -16.83
N ARG A 286 -7.78 -27.48 -17.21
CA ARG A 286 -7.47 -28.42 -18.30
C ARG A 286 -6.97 -29.80 -17.82
N ARG A 287 -7.38 -30.29 -16.65
CA ARG A 287 -7.07 -31.67 -16.26
C ARG A 287 -8.29 -32.38 -15.71
N PRO A 288 -8.62 -33.57 -16.23
CA PRO A 288 -9.48 -34.51 -15.51
C PRO A 288 -8.76 -34.91 -14.21
N CYS A 289 -9.41 -34.76 -13.09
CA CYS A 289 -8.90 -35.23 -11.81
C CYS A 289 -8.73 -36.75 -11.84
N ARG A 290 -7.49 -37.22 -11.92
CA ARG A 290 -7.17 -38.65 -12.00
C ARG A 290 -7.25 -39.41 -10.66
N ALA A 291 -7.70 -38.79 -9.59
CA ALA A 291 -7.68 -39.41 -8.26
C ALA A 291 -8.82 -38.96 -7.34
N LEU A 292 -10.07 -38.95 -7.80
CA LEU A 292 -11.21 -38.81 -6.92
C LEU A 292 -12.18 -40.01 -7.10
N PRO A 293 -12.80 -40.52 -6.00
CA PRO A 293 -13.85 -41.54 -6.08
C PRO A 293 -15.00 -41.08 -6.96
N ALA A 294 -15.65 -42.03 -7.66
CA ALA A 294 -16.77 -41.76 -8.53
C ALA A 294 -17.89 -41.00 -7.80
N GLY A 295 -18.20 -39.79 -8.28
CA GLY A 295 -19.27 -38.93 -7.77
C GLY A 295 -18.87 -37.51 -7.34
N LEU A 296 -17.56 -37.19 -7.29
CA LEU A 296 -17.08 -35.85 -7.01
C LEU A 296 -16.61 -35.16 -8.31
N THR A 297 -17.32 -34.14 -8.74
CA THR A 297 -16.88 -33.27 -9.83
C THR A 297 -15.78 -32.33 -9.31
N CYS A 298 -14.65 -32.24 -10.03
CA CYS A 298 -13.68 -31.18 -9.80
C CYS A 298 -14.33 -29.83 -10.15
N SER A 299 -14.93 -29.19 -9.19
CA SER A 299 -15.22 -27.77 -9.31
C SER A 299 -13.89 -27.05 -9.51
N GLY A 300 -13.76 -26.26 -10.59
CA GLY A 300 -12.55 -25.48 -10.82
C GLY A 300 -12.20 -24.69 -9.56
N VAL A 301 -10.93 -24.73 -9.16
CA VAL A 301 -10.47 -23.95 -8.00
C VAL A 301 -10.70 -22.49 -8.35
N ALA A 302 -11.64 -21.87 -7.64
CA ALA A 302 -11.86 -20.44 -7.73
C ALA A 302 -10.58 -19.75 -7.22
N LEU A 303 -9.94 -18.95 -8.07
CA LEU A 303 -8.81 -18.12 -7.68
C LEU A 303 -9.37 -16.70 -7.51
N PRO A 304 -9.64 -16.25 -6.28
CA PRO A 304 -10.13 -14.91 -6.05
C PRO A 304 -9.09 -13.90 -6.51
N GLN A 305 -9.55 -12.77 -7.03
CA GLN A 305 -8.68 -11.62 -7.24
C GLN A 305 -8.71 -10.71 -6.01
N VAL A 306 -7.55 -10.17 -5.70
CA VAL A 306 -7.35 -9.16 -4.68
C VAL A 306 -6.90 -7.85 -5.31
N PHE A 307 -7.02 -6.75 -4.58
CA PHE A 307 -6.44 -5.50 -5.03
C PHE A 307 -4.91 -5.62 -5.10
N TYR A 308 -4.34 -4.97 -6.10
CA TYR A 308 -2.90 -4.80 -6.20
C TYR A 308 -2.46 -3.77 -5.15
N VAL A 309 -1.43 -4.11 -4.38
CA VAL A 309 -1.01 -3.35 -3.18
C VAL A 309 -0.82 -1.85 -3.43
N TRP A 310 -0.38 -1.41 -4.62
CA TRP A 310 -0.25 0.02 -4.89
C TRP A 310 -1.60 0.78 -4.86
N PHE A 311 -2.72 0.08 -5.08
CA PHE A 311 -4.06 0.66 -5.01
C PHE A 311 -4.55 0.77 -3.57
N ASP A 312 -4.37 -0.27 -2.77
CA ASP A 312 -4.89 -0.29 -1.40
C ASP A 312 -3.90 0.16 -0.32
N ALA A 313 -2.59 0.16 -0.60
CA ALA A 313 -1.57 0.66 0.34
C ALA A 313 -1.78 2.13 0.75
N PRO A 314 -2.04 3.09 -0.17
CA PRO A 314 -2.33 4.47 0.24
C PRO A 314 -3.61 4.59 1.08
N ILE A 315 -4.54 3.64 0.97
CA ILE A 315 -5.77 3.58 1.77
C ILE A 315 -5.43 3.17 3.22
N GLY A 316 -4.29 2.54 3.43
CA GLY A 316 -3.76 2.16 4.74
C GLY A 316 -3.73 3.32 5.74
N TYR A 317 -3.40 4.53 5.30
CA TYR A 317 -3.41 5.71 6.19
C TYR A 317 -4.81 6.01 6.73
N LEU A 318 -5.83 5.87 5.88
CA LEU A 318 -7.23 6.07 6.27
C LEU A 318 -7.69 4.96 7.22
N SER A 319 -7.40 3.70 6.86
CA SER A 319 -7.84 2.54 7.63
C SER A 319 -7.17 2.46 9.00
N ILE A 320 -5.90 2.81 9.12
CA ILE A 320 -5.18 2.89 10.39
C ILE A 320 -5.79 3.98 11.28
N THR A 321 -6.17 5.13 10.71
CA THR A 321 -6.91 6.13 11.45
C THR A 321 -8.30 5.61 11.88
N ALA A 322 -8.96 4.81 11.02
CA ALA A 322 -10.23 4.17 11.35
C ALA A 322 -10.11 3.05 12.40
N ASN A 323 -8.94 2.45 12.54
CA ASN A 323 -8.64 1.52 13.66
C ASN A 323 -8.46 2.27 14.98
N TYR A 324 -7.95 3.50 14.93
CA TYR A 324 -7.79 4.35 16.09
C TYR A 324 -9.12 4.91 16.58
N THR A 325 -10.00 5.36 15.68
CA THR A 325 -11.30 5.94 16.01
C THR A 325 -12.34 5.73 14.91
N ASP A 326 -13.57 5.47 15.30
CA ASP A 326 -14.73 5.39 14.39
C ASP A 326 -15.06 6.74 13.74
N GLN A 327 -14.61 7.86 14.33
CA GLN A 327 -14.75 9.22 13.82
C GLN A 327 -13.61 9.64 12.88
N TRP A 328 -12.88 8.70 12.28
CA TRP A 328 -11.73 8.94 11.40
C TRP A 328 -12.04 9.89 10.23
N GLU A 329 -13.29 9.91 9.75
CA GLU A 329 -13.71 10.78 8.64
C GLU A 329 -13.57 12.26 8.96
N ARG A 330 -13.63 12.64 10.23
CA ARG A 330 -13.40 14.02 10.67
C ARG A 330 -11.98 14.49 10.37
N TRP A 331 -11.01 13.59 10.36
CA TRP A 331 -9.63 13.89 9.97
C TRP A 331 -9.43 13.91 8.45
N TRP A 332 -10.11 13.04 7.71
CA TRP A 332 -9.84 12.81 6.30
C TRP A 332 -10.85 13.40 5.34
N LYS A 333 -12.07 13.68 5.78
CA LYS A 333 -13.16 14.14 4.92
C LYS A 333 -13.67 15.54 5.27
N ASN A 334 -13.00 16.26 6.15
CA ASN A 334 -13.37 17.63 6.49
C ASN A 334 -12.43 18.63 5.80
N PRO A 335 -12.84 19.23 4.67
CA PRO A 335 -11.99 20.15 3.90
C PRO A 335 -11.81 21.52 4.55
N GLN A 336 -12.46 21.81 5.68
CA GLN A 336 -12.42 23.10 6.37
C GLN A 336 -11.50 23.11 7.59
N GLN A 337 -10.83 21.99 7.86
CA GLN A 337 -9.93 21.86 9.01
C GLN A 337 -8.48 21.71 8.60
#